data_7d8ce9fe354ed344e20c6d94b6742597
#
_entry.id   7d8ce9fe354ed344e20c6d94b6742597
#
_cell.length_a   1.000
_cell.length_b   1.000
_cell.length_c   1.000
_cell.angle_alpha   90.00
_cell.angle_beta   90.00
_cell.angle_gamma   90.00
#
_symmetry.space_group_name_H-M   'P 1'
#
loop_
_entity.id
_entity.type
_entity.pdbx_description
1 polymer ?
#
loop_
_entity_poly.entity_id
_entity_poly.type
_entity_poly.pdbx_seq_one_letter_code
_entity_poly.pdbx_strand_id
1 'polypeptide(L)'
;QARYQRILSGAIKRRRAALMGFAGVLALSVVSFIMVGKIFMPTMDEGDIIVQLEKSPTISLQESIELDTQVERELLARIPEIKQIVARTGSDELGLDPMGLNETDVFMELNPKDSWRFDSKQELIDAIREVVSGYPGMNVNVTQPIQMRISEMLTGSSGDVSIKVFGDDMNTL
;
A
#
# COMPACT_ATOMS: atom_id res chain seq x y z
N GLN A 1 20.86 -18.35 44.77
CA GLN A 1 20.68 -17.28 45.79
C GLN A 1 21.98 -16.48 45.99
N ALA A 2 23.15 -17.10 46.18
CA ALA A 2 24.43 -16.42 46.44
C ALA A 2 24.87 -15.45 45.31
N ARG A 3 24.59 -15.74 44.02
CA ARG A 3 24.90 -14.82 42.91
C ARG A 3 24.03 -13.58 42.95
N TYR A 4 22.74 -13.72 43.21
CA TYR A 4 21.81 -12.60 43.32
C TYR A 4 22.19 -11.66 44.46
N GLN A 5 22.46 -12.19 45.64
CA GLN A 5 22.89 -11.39 46.79
C GLN A 5 24.19 -10.61 46.51
N ARG A 6 25.14 -11.19 45.79
CA ARG A 6 26.41 -10.53 45.43
C ARG A 6 26.20 -9.38 44.45
N ILE A 7 25.32 -9.58 43.43
CA ILE A 7 24.99 -8.52 42.48
C ILE A 7 24.22 -7.39 43.18
N LEU A 8 23.24 -7.73 44.00
CA LEU A 8 22.44 -6.75 44.73
C LEU A 8 23.30 -5.92 45.70
N SER A 9 24.15 -6.56 46.46
CA SER A 9 25.07 -5.84 47.39
C SER A 9 26.08 -4.95 46.65
N GLY A 10 26.53 -5.38 45.47
CA GLY A 10 27.40 -4.59 44.59
C GLY A 10 26.68 -3.35 44.03
N ALA A 11 25.43 -3.51 43.59
CA ALA A 11 24.61 -2.40 43.11
C ALA A 11 24.30 -1.38 44.22
N ILE A 12 23.99 -1.82 45.42
CA ILE A 12 23.72 -0.93 46.55
C ILE A 12 24.96 -0.16 46.97
N LYS A 13 26.15 -0.83 47.03
CA LYS A 13 27.40 -0.17 47.35
C LYS A 13 27.81 0.89 46.32
N ARG A 14 27.53 0.64 45.04
CA ARG A 14 27.87 1.56 43.93
C ARG A 14 26.63 2.23 43.33
N ARG A 15 25.74 2.73 44.19
CA ARG A 15 24.42 3.29 43.78
C ARG A 15 24.52 4.33 42.65
N ARG A 16 25.55 5.20 42.66
CA ARG A 16 25.75 6.20 41.59
C ARG A 16 26.07 5.56 40.25
N ALA A 17 26.92 4.54 40.23
CA ALA A 17 27.29 3.81 39.02
C ALA A 17 26.08 3.02 38.48
N ALA A 18 25.26 2.41 39.35
CA ALA A 18 24.03 1.74 38.97
C ALA A 18 23.00 2.71 38.37
N LEU A 19 22.83 3.90 38.97
CA LEU A 19 21.97 4.95 38.44
C LEU A 19 22.44 5.48 37.09
N MET A 20 23.75 5.70 36.92
CA MET A 20 24.31 6.12 35.63
C MET A 20 24.15 5.05 34.56
N GLY A 21 24.33 3.79 34.90
CA GLY A 21 24.08 2.67 34.00
C GLY A 21 22.62 2.60 33.56
N PHE A 22 21.70 2.72 34.52
CA PHE A 22 20.25 2.76 34.20
C PHE A 22 19.91 3.97 33.34
N ALA A 23 20.40 5.16 33.66
CA ALA A 23 20.16 6.36 32.86
C ALA A 23 20.73 6.21 31.43
N GLY A 24 21.89 5.57 31.26
CA GLY A 24 22.50 5.28 29.97
C GLY A 24 21.64 4.32 29.14
N VAL A 25 21.13 3.24 29.76
CA VAL A 25 20.20 2.31 29.07
C VAL A 25 18.90 2.99 28.70
N LEU A 26 18.37 3.82 29.58
CA LEU A 26 17.13 4.58 29.29
C LEU A 26 17.33 5.56 28.13
N ALA A 27 18.45 6.31 28.14
CA ALA A 27 18.78 7.22 27.06
C ALA A 27 18.96 6.47 25.72
N LEU A 28 19.65 5.33 25.73
CA LEU A 28 19.81 4.49 24.54
C LEU A 28 18.47 3.98 24.03
N SER A 29 17.57 3.55 24.92
CA SER A 29 16.21 3.13 24.58
C SER A 29 15.40 4.24 23.90
N VAL A 30 15.47 5.46 24.44
CA VAL A 30 14.78 6.63 23.86
C VAL A 30 15.33 6.96 22.47
N VAL A 31 16.66 6.97 22.32
CA VAL A 31 17.30 7.21 21.02
C VAL A 31 16.89 6.12 20.02
N SER A 32 16.95 4.84 20.42
CA SER A 32 16.51 3.73 19.57
C SER A 32 15.05 3.85 19.17
N PHE A 33 14.16 4.24 20.09
CA PHE A 33 12.74 4.42 19.81
C PHE A 33 12.48 5.56 18.81
N ILE A 34 13.26 6.63 18.86
CA ILE A 34 13.16 7.75 17.89
C ILE A 34 13.68 7.34 16.52
N MET A 35 14.74 6.51 16.48
CA MET A 35 15.34 6.04 15.23
C MET A 35 14.56 4.91 14.56
N VAL A 36 13.74 4.19 15.29
CA VAL A 36 12.86 3.16 14.74
C VAL A 36 11.75 3.84 13.95
N GLY A 37 11.70 3.56 12.63
CA GLY A 37 10.60 4.02 11.76
C GLY A 37 9.25 3.52 12.27
N LYS A 38 8.25 4.37 12.24
CA LYS A 38 6.88 4.01 12.63
C LYS A 38 6.11 3.61 11.39
N ILE A 39 5.88 2.32 11.21
CA ILE A 39 5.00 1.78 10.18
C ILE A 39 3.75 1.28 10.91
N PHE A 40 2.58 1.75 10.50
CA PHE A 40 1.31 1.37 11.13
C PHE A 40 1.02 -0.12 10.94
N MET A 41 1.34 -0.64 9.76
CA MET A 41 1.30 -2.07 9.44
C MET A 41 2.46 -2.44 8.55
N PRO A 42 3.14 -3.57 8.80
CA PRO A 42 4.12 -4.08 7.85
C PRO A 42 3.39 -4.43 6.55
N THR A 43 3.93 -3.98 5.42
CA THR A 43 3.44 -4.39 4.11
C THR A 43 3.70 -5.88 3.96
N MET A 44 2.63 -6.68 3.94
CA MET A 44 2.72 -8.09 3.61
C MET A 44 2.81 -8.23 2.11
N ASP A 45 3.68 -9.10 1.61
CA ASP A 45 3.69 -9.48 0.21
C ASP A 45 2.56 -10.50 -0.02
N GLU A 46 1.47 -10.04 -0.63
CA GLU A 46 0.26 -10.85 -0.84
C GLU A 46 0.33 -11.70 -2.11
N GLY A 47 1.45 -11.63 -2.85
CA GLY A 47 1.59 -12.33 -4.12
C GLY A 47 0.96 -11.56 -5.28
N ASP A 48 -0.27 -11.11 -5.16
CA ASP A 48 -1.03 -10.44 -6.22
C ASP A 48 -0.88 -8.91 -6.21
N ILE A 49 -1.26 -8.29 -7.32
CA ILE A 49 -1.27 -6.82 -7.49
C ILE A 49 -2.66 -6.40 -7.96
N ILE A 50 -3.13 -5.27 -7.43
CA ILE A 50 -4.29 -4.56 -7.94
C ILE A 50 -3.83 -3.25 -8.53
N VAL A 51 -4.26 -2.98 -9.75
CA VAL A 51 -4.10 -1.68 -10.41
C VAL A 51 -5.46 -1.03 -10.51
N GLN A 52 -5.60 0.12 -9.86
CA GLN A 52 -6.79 0.94 -9.95
C GLN A 52 -6.59 1.95 -11.07
N LEU A 53 -7.48 1.91 -12.04
CA LEU A 53 -7.50 2.81 -13.19
C LEU A 53 -8.64 3.80 -13.02
N GLU A 54 -8.31 5.08 -12.92
CA GLU A 54 -9.28 6.16 -12.88
C GLU A 54 -9.17 6.97 -14.17
N LYS A 55 -10.25 6.97 -14.93
CA LYS A 55 -10.39 7.66 -16.22
C LYS A 55 -11.19 8.96 -16.04
N SER A 56 -11.40 9.71 -17.12
CA SER A 56 -12.24 10.90 -17.07
C SER A 56 -13.65 10.58 -16.54
N PRO A 57 -14.20 11.37 -15.59
CA PRO A 57 -15.56 11.17 -15.07
C PRO A 57 -16.67 11.22 -16.12
N THR A 58 -16.37 11.75 -17.30
CA THR A 58 -17.33 11.86 -18.42
C THR A 58 -17.27 10.71 -19.40
N ILE A 59 -16.41 9.71 -19.17
CA ILE A 59 -16.26 8.56 -20.04
C ILE A 59 -17.54 7.69 -20.00
N SER A 60 -17.94 7.14 -21.14
CA SER A 60 -19.01 6.16 -21.18
C SER A 60 -18.51 4.78 -20.71
N LEU A 61 -19.42 3.95 -20.20
CA LEU A 61 -19.05 2.59 -19.79
C LEU A 61 -18.42 1.79 -20.94
N GLN A 62 -18.95 1.94 -22.15
CA GLN A 62 -18.45 1.24 -23.34
C GLN A 62 -17.00 1.63 -23.65
N GLU A 63 -16.70 2.93 -23.68
CA GLU A 63 -15.35 3.44 -23.90
C GLU A 63 -14.39 3.05 -22.77
N SER A 64 -14.90 3.05 -21.53
CA SER A 64 -14.13 2.59 -20.36
C SER A 64 -13.68 1.14 -20.52
N ILE A 65 -14.60 0.24 -20.89
CA ILE A 65 -14.32 -1.19 -21.10
C ILE A 65 -13.36 -1.39 -22.29
N GLU A 66 -13.52 -0.65 -23.38
CA GLU A 66 -12.64 -0.76 -24.53
C GLU A 66 -11.20 -0.34 -24.20
N LEU A 67 -11.05 0.74 -23.43
CA LEU A 67 -9.76 1.22 -22.98
C LEU A 67 -9.11 0.23 -22.00
N ASP A 68 -9.87 -0.27 -21.04
CA ASP A 68 -9.41 -1.29 -20.08
C ASP A 68 -8.91 -2.54 -20.80
N THR A 69 -9.68 -3.03 -21.81
CA THR A 69 -9.30 -4.19 -22.60
C THR A 69 -8.00 -3.97 -23.38
N GLN A 70 -7.74 -2.74 -23.83
CA GLN A 70 -6.46 -2.41 -24.50
C GLN A 70 -5.31 -2.45 -23.53
N VAL A 71 -5.46 -1.84 -22.35
CA VAL A 71 -4.45 -1.84 -21.27
C VAL A 71 -4.14 -3.27 -20.83
N GLU A 72 -5.14 -4.10 -20.59
CA GLU A 72 -4.99 -5.50 -20.18
C GLU A 72 -4.20 -6.31 -21.21
N ARG A 73 -4.52 -6.17 -22.50
CA ARG A 73 -3.79 -6.86 -23.59
C ARG A 73 -2.34 -6.43 -23.66
N GLU A 74 -2.05 -5.15 -23.47
CA GLU A 74 -0.69 -4.64 -23.49
C GLU A 74 0.10 -5.11 -22.26
N LEU A 75 -0.53 -5.12 -21.09
CA LEU A 75 0.07 -5.66 -19.86
C LEU A 75 0.43 -7.14 -20.02
N LEU A 76 -0.49 -7.97 -20.49
CA LEU A 76 -0.23 -9.40 -20.74
C LEU A 76 0.85 -9.63 -21.81
N ALA A 77 0.94 -8.76 -22.82
CA ALA A 77 1.95 -8.87 -23.87
C ALA A 77 3.35 -8.47 -23.41
N ARG A 78 3.47 -7.44 -22.56
CA ARG A 78 4.75 -6.88 -22.14
C ARG A 78 5.30 -7.48 -20.85
N ILE A 79 4.41 -7.97 -19.98
CA ILE A 79 4.73 -8.43 -18.61
C ILE A 79 4.33 -9.91 -18.46
N PRO A 80 5.20 -10.85 -18.89
CA PRO A 80 4.91 -12.29 -18.79
C PRO A 80 4.86 -12.83 -17.35
N GLU A 81 5.23 -12.03 -16.36
CA GLU A 81 5.05 -12.31 -14.94
C GLU A 81 3.58 -12.35 -14.53
N ILE A 82 2.70 -11.71 -15.31
CA ILE A 82 1.25 -11.76 -15.10
C ILE A 82 0.70 -13.05 -15.69
N LYS A 83 0.07 -13.86 -14.85
CA LYS A 83 -0.57 -15.12 -15.24
C LYS A 83 -1.95 -14.90 -15.84
N GLN A 84 -2.75 -14.08 -15.16
CA GLN A 84 -4.09 -13.70 -15.62
C GLN A 84 -4.51 -12.35 -15.04
N ILE A 85 -5.45 -11.72 -15.72
CA ILE A 85 -6.05 -10.44 -15.31
C ILE A 85 -7.55 -10.63 -15.20
N VAL A 86 -8.15 -10.02 -14.16
CA VAL A 86 -9.59 -9.86 -14.01
C VAL A 86 -9.85 -8.40 -13.69
N ALA A 87 -10.56 -7.70 -14.56
CA ALA A 87 -10.96 -6.32 -14.33
C ALA A 87 -12.42 -6.21 -13.89
N ARG A 88 -12.68 -5.27 -13.01
CA ARG A 88 -14.02 -4.89 -12.55
C ARG A 88 -14.20 -3.40 -12.78
N THR A 89 -15.08 -3.03 -13.67
CA THR A 89 -15.38 -1.64 -14.03
C THR A 89 -16.71 -1.20 -13.43
N GLY A 90 -16.68 -0.11 -12.65
CA GLY A 90 -17.87 0.43 -12.01
C GLY A 90 -18.35 -0.34 -10.77
N SER A 91 -19.49 0.08 -10.20
CA SER A 91 -20.08 -0.52 -9.02
C SER A 91 -20.78 -1.85 -9.31
N ASP A 92 -20.89 -2.69 -8.29
CA ASP A 92 -21.73 -3.87 -8.32
C ASP A 92 -23.24 -3.53 -8.30
N GLU A 93 -24.10 -4.50 -8.62
CA GLU A 93 -25.55 -4.33 -8.62
C GLU A 93 -26.12 -3.99 -7.22
N LEU A 94 -25.40 -4.33 -6.16
CA LEU A 94 -25.82 -4.11 -4.78
C LEU A 94 -25.38 -2.76 -4.24
N GLY A 95 -24.50 -2.04 -4.95
CA GLY A 95 -23.97 -0.73 -4.53
C GLY A 95 -23.16 -0.77 -3.24
N LEU A 96 -22.59 -1.93 -2.90
CA LEU A 96 -21.75 -2.10 -1.71
C LEU A 96 -20.39 -1.42 -1.87
N ASP A 97 -19.96 -1.26 -3.10
CA ASP A 97 -18.71 -0.61 -3.47
C ASP A 97 -19.03 0.54 -4.44
N PRO A 98 -19.04 1.80 -3.97
CA PRO A 98 -19.47 2.94 -4.78
C PRO A 98 -18.37 3.38 -5.75
N MET A 99 -18.11 2.58 -6.79
CA MET A 99 -17.19 2.92 -7.87
C MET A 99 -17.92 3.64 -9.00
N GLY A 100 -17.28 4.66 -9.59
CA GLY A 100 -17.75 5.32 -10.79
C GLY A 100 -17.56 4.47 -12.06
N LEU A 101 -18.30 4.77 -13.13
CA LEU A 101 -18.12 4.10 -14.43
C LEU A 101 -16.72 4.37 -15.05
N ASN A 102 -16.05 5.37 -14.54
CA ASN A 102 -14.68 5.77 -14.91
C ASN A 102 -13.61 5.03 -14.10
N GLU A 103 -13.99 4.27 -13.09
CA GLU A 103 -13.08 3.56 -12.19
C GLU A 103 -13.07 2.06 -12.51
N THR A 104 -11.88 1.47 -12.53
CA THR A 104 -11.67 0.04 -12.77
C THR A 104 -10.60 -0.51 -11.85
N ASP A 105 -10.93 -1.58 -11.14
CA ASP A 105 -9.99 -2.39 -10.40
C ASP A 105 -9.52 -3.56 -11.25
N VAL A 106 -8.24 -3.57 -11.57
CA VAL A 106 -7.58 -4.62 -12.35
C VAL A 106 -6.81 -5.54 -11.40
N PHE A 107 -7.35 -6.71 -11.16
CA PHE A 107 -6.73 -7.76 -10.33
C PHE A 107 -5.79 -8.59 -11.19
N MET A 108 -4.52 -8.66 -10.80
CA MET A 108 -3.47 -9.40 -11.51
C MET A 108 -2.97 -10.54 -10.65
N GLU A 109 -3.24 -11.77 -11.07
CA GLU A 109 -2.59 -12.96 -10.52
C GLU A 109 -1.20 -13.08 -11.13
N LEU A 110 -0.18 -13.20 -10.28
CA LEU A 110 1.20 -13.30 -10.72
C LEU A 110 1.68 -14.75 -10.79
N ASN A 111 2.62 -14.99 -11.70
CA ASN A 111 3.38 -16.25 -11.73
C ASN A 111 4.28 -16.36 -10.48
N PRO A 112 4.70 -17.59 -10.09
CA PRO A 112 5.63 -17.76 -8.98
C PRO A 112 6.89 -16.92 -9.15
N LYS A 113 7.36 -16.33 -8.04
CA LYS A 113 8.47 -15.37 -8.02
C LYS A 113 9.76 -15.90 -8.67
N ASP A 114 9.98 -17.20 -8.60
CA ASP A 114 11.16 -17.86 -9.22
C ASP A 114 11.17 -17.76 -10.76
N SER A 115 10.03 -17.42 -11.37
CA SER A 115 9.90 -17.24 -12.83
C SER A 115 9.97 -15.78 -13.28
N TRP A 116 10.16 -14.84 -12.37
CA TRP A 116 10.19 -13.42 -12.69
C TRP A 116 11.52 -13.00 -13.30
N ARG A 117 11.48 -12.02 -14.21
CA ARG A 117 12.67 -11.33 -14.76
C ARG A 117 13.17 -10.23 -13.82
N PHE A 118 12.35 -9.84 -12.83
CA PHE A 118 12.62 -8.78 -11.89
C PHE A 118 13.11 -9.35 -10.55
N ASP A 119 14.06 -8.67 -9.93
CA ASP A 119 14.61 -9.08 -8.63
C ASP A 119 13.65 -8.75 -7.47
N SER A 120 12.79 -7.74 -7.66
CA SER A 120 11.85 -7.27 -6.64
C SER A 120 10.45 -7.01 -7.20
N LYS A 121 9.43 -7.12 -6.32
CA LYS A 121 8.05 -6.77 -6.66
C LYS A 121 7.92 -5.27 -7.02
N GLN A 122 8.78 -4.41 -6.45
CA GLN A 122 8.77 -2.99 -6.75
C GLN A 122 9.16 -2.72 -8.21
N GLU A 123 10.15 -3.40 -8.73
CA GLU A 123 10.54 -3.30 -10.15
C GLU A 123 9.42 -3.75 -11.08
N LEU A 124 8.71 -4.82 -10.71
CA LEU A 124 7.53 -5.27 -11.45
C LEU A 124 6.41 -4.22 -11.42
N ILE A 125 6.15 -3.61 -10.26
CA ILE A 125 5.17 -2.51 -10.11
C ILE A 125 5.57 -1.32 -10.99
N ASP A 126 6.84 -0.96 -11.04
CA ASP A 126 7.33 0.15 -11.84
C ASP A 126 7.20 -0.14 -13.34
N ALA A 127 7.44 -1.39 -13.76
CA ALA A 127 7.21 -1.82 -15.14
C ALA A 127 5.71 -1.78 -15.52
N ILE A 128 4.82 -2.21 -14.63
CA ILE A 128 3.36 -2.10 -14.81
C ILE A 128 2.96 -0.64 -14.97
N ARG A 129 3.47 0.23 -14.08
CA ARG A 129 3.19 1.67 -14.13
C ARG A 129 3.68 2.31 -15.42
N GLU A 130 4.84 1.93 -15.92
CA GLU A 130 5.37 2.41 -17.20
C GLU A 130 4.43 2.07 -18.37
N VAL A 131 3.93 0.85 -18.44
CA VAL A 131 2.97 0.43 -19.46
C VAL A 131 1.70 1.27 -19.40
N VAL A 132 1.10 1.40 -18.20
CA VAL A 132 -0.18 2.12 -18.05
C VAL A 132 -0.01 3.63 -18.23
N SER A 133 1.13 4.22 -17.87
CA SER A 133 1.44 5.64 -18.09
C SER A 133 1.48 6.04 -19.56
N GLY A 134 1.56 5.08 -20.49
CA GLY A 134 1.44 5.30 -21.93
C GLY A 134 0.04 5.75 -22.37
N TYR A 135 -0.98 5.65 -21.50
CA TYR A 135 -2.36 6.03 -21.79
C TYR A 135 -2.69 7.39 -21.20
N PRO A 136 -2.84 8.44 -22.01
CA PRO A 136 -3.09 9.80 -21.51
C PRO A 136 -4.50 9.92 -20.91
N GLY A 137 -4.62 10.71 -19.83
CA GLY A 137 -5.90 10.98 -19.18
C GLY A 137 -6.37 9.86 -18.22
N MET A 138 -5.47 8.96 -17.84
CA MET A 138 -5.71 7.89 -16.88
C MET A 138 -4.82 8.09 -15.65
N ASN A 139 -5.42 8.14 -14.47
CA ASN A 139 -4.71 8.05 -13.20
C ASN A 139 -4.55 6.58 -12.81
N VAL A 140 -3.38 6.26 -12.27
CA VAL A 140 -3.02 4.88 -11.95
C VAL A 140 -2.55 4.81 -10.52
N ASN A 141 -3.23 3.97 -9.72
CA ASN A 141 -2.78 3.61 -8.39
C ASN A 141 -2.50 2.10 -8.34
N VAL A 142 -1.32 1.72 -7.89
CA VAL A 142 -0.92 0.31 -7.78
C VAL A 142 -0.83 -0.06 -6.31
N THR A 143 -1.60 -1.07 -5.93
CA THR A 143 -1.75 -1.51 -4.54
C THR A 143 -1.80 -3.03 -4.43
N GLN A 144 -2.01 -3.54 -3.23
CA GLN A 144 -2.22 -4.94 -2.95
C GLN A 144 -3.62 -5.14 -2.34
N PRO A 145 -4.25 -6.34 -2.47
CA PRO A 145 -5.64 -6.57 -2.06
C PRO A 145 -5.95 -6.16 -0.62
N ILE A 146 -5.16 -6.59 0.35
CA ILE A 146 -5.39 -6.25 1.77
C ILE A 146 -5.05 -4.79 2.04
N GLN A 147 -3.98 -4.27 1.45
CA GLN A 147 -3.58 -2.87 1.60
C GLN A 147 -4.68 -1.93 1.08
N MET A 148 -5.27 -2.23 -0.08
CA MET A 148 -6.40 -1.49 -0.64
C MET A 148 -7.57 -1.45 0.34
N ARG A 149 -8.02 -2.62 0.82
CA ARG A 149 -9.15 -2.72 1.78
C ARG A 149 -8.90 -1.96 3.08
N ILE A 150 -7.69 -2.01 3.61
CA ILE A 150 -7.33 -1.28 4.83
C ILE A 150 -7.36 0.22 4.58
N SER A 151 -6.81 0.70 3.46
CA SER A 151 -6.82 2.12 3.10
C SER A 151 -8.25 2.63 2.95
N GLU A 152 -9.11 1.92 2.24
CA GLU A 152 -10.53 2.24 2.08
C GLU A 152 -11.28 2.30 3.41
N MET A 153 -11.04 1.33 4.30
CA MET A 153 -11.67 1.30 5.62
C MET A 153 -11.22 2.45 6.53
N LEU A 154 -9.96 2.87 6.45
CA LEU A 154 -9.39 3.89 7.33
C LEU A 154 -9.66 5.31 6.83
N THR A 155 -9.55 5.55 5.55
CA THR A 155 -9.61 6.88 4.95
C THR A 155 -10.87 7.12 4.12
N GLY A 156 -11.54 6.05 3.71
CA GLY A 156 -12.66 6.09 2.76
C GLY A 156 -12.21 6.44 1.34
N SER A 157 -10.92 6.29 1.05
CA SER A 157 -10.33 6.51 -0.27
C SER A 157 -9.07 5.66 -0.41
N SER A 158 -8.66 5.36 -1.64
CA SER A 158 -7.48 4.53 -1.94
C SER A 158 -6.16 5.34 -1.96
N GLY A 159 -6.18 6.63 -1.67
CA GLY A 159 -5.00 7.50 -1.71
C GLY A 159 -4.25 7.60 -0.39
N ASP A 160 -2.95 7.88 -0.45
CA ASP A 160 -2.09 8.12 0.73
C ASP A 160 -2.50 9.37 1.52
N VAL A 161 -3.16 10.32 0.86
CA VAL A 161 -3.66 11.57 1.47
C VAL A 161 -5.08 11.83 0.98
N SER A 162 -6.01 11.99 1.92
CA SER A 162 -7.40 12.36 1.63
C SER A 162 -7.70 13.74 2.18
N ILE A 163 -8.08 14.67 1.29
CA ILE A 163 -8.53 16.03 1.68
C ILE A 163 -10.05 16.06 1.53
N LYS A 164 -10.76 16.14 2.66
CA LYS A 164 -12.23 16.25 2.68
C LYS A 164 -12.62 17.70 2.93
N VAL A 165 -13.33 18.29 1.99
CA VAL A 165 -13.90 19.65 2.12
C VAL A 165 -15.36 19.52 2.47
N PHE A 166 -15.79 20.21 3.51
CA PHE A 166 -17.19 20.22 3.96
C PHE A 166 -17.75 21.63 3.84
N GLY A 167 -18.96 21.75 3.35
CA GLY A 167 -19.68 23.02 3.24
C GLY A 167 -21.17 22.79 3.02
N ASP A 168 -21.98 23.75 3.46
CA ASP A 168 -23.44 23.68 3.34
C ASP A 168 -23.93 24.15 1.96
N ASP A 169 -23.09 24.83 1.18
CA ASP A 169 -23.42 25.39 -0.13
C ASP A 169 -22.54 24.76 -1.22
N MET A 170 -23.17 24.01 -2.13
CA MET A 170 -22.52 23.35 -3.27
C MET A 170 -21.84 24.31 -4.25
N ASN A 171 -22.19 25.60 -4.26
CA ASN A 171 -21.56 26.58 -5.15
C ASN A 171 -20.26 27.16 -4.57
N THR A 172 -20.00 26.96 -3.29
CA THR A 172 -18.79 27.40 -2.60
C THR A 172 -17.80 26.29 -2.32
N LEU A 173 -18.17 25.02 -2.52
CA LEU A 173 -17.34 23.83 -2.47
C LEU A 173 -16.60 23.61 -3.77
#